data_94ff8a6c54334d13bedd38dab9e19d75
#
_entry.id   94ff8a6c54334d13bedd38dab9e19d75
#
_cell.length_a   1.000
_cell.length_b   1.000
_cell.length_c   1.000
_cell.angle_alpha   90.00
_cell.angle_beta   90.00
_cell.angle_gamma   90.00
#
_symmetry.space_group_name_H-M   'P 1'
#
loop_
_entity.id
_entity.type
_entity.pdbx_description
1 polymer ?
#
loop_
_entity_poly.entity_id
_entity_poly.type
_entity_poly.pdbx_seq_one_letter_code
_entity_poly.pdbx_strand_id
1 'polypeptide(L)'
;MLLLAFDTATPAVTVAVGDAGQVRAQRTVVDARRQGELLAVGIEEVLAEAHVTRGDLDAVACGAGPGPYTGLRVGLVTARVLGSALGIAAYGFCTLDVIAADAVNAAAGREFLVATDARRKELYWARYSAAGVRLSGPEVCAPAALPGGLPVAGEGAHAYPDALGEAIPPRYPSAATAAR
;
A
#
# COMPACT_ATOMS: atom_id res chain seq x y z
N MET A 1 0.68 19.40 8.66
CA MET A 1 1.13 18.18 9.39
C MET A 1 2.04 17.40 8.47
N LEU A 2 3.32 17.30 8.82
CA LEU A 2 4.32 16.58 8.04
C LEU A 2 4.23 15.08 8.36
N LEU A 3 3.81 14.28 7.39
CA LEU A 3 3.54 12.85 7.52
C LEU A 3 4.56 12.03 6.74
N LEU A 4 5.22 11.07 7.40
CA LEU A 4 5.96 10.01 6.74
C LEU A 4 5.03 8.80 6.58
N ALA A 5 4.77 8.40 5.32
CA ALA A 5 3.99 7.22 5.00
C ALA A 5 4.83 6.15 4.30
N PHE A 6 4.57 4.88 4.58
CA PHE A 6 5.20 3.76 3.87
C PHE A 6 4.36 2.48 3.91
N ASP A 7 4.60 1.60 2.94
CA ASP A 7 3.99 0.28 2.88
C ASP A 7 5.02 -0.77 2.45
N THR A 8 4.99 -1.92 3.11
CA THR A 8 5.82 -3.11 2.83
C THR A 8 5.01 -4.40 2.81
N ALA A 9 3.67 -4.27 2.74
CA ALA A 9 2.75 -5.42 2.74
C ALA A 9 2.72 -6.17 1.39
N THR A 10 3.28 -5.59 0.33
CA THR A 10 3.44 -6.20 -1.00
C THR A 10 4.93 -6.33 -1.35
N PRO A 11 5.32 -6.91 -2.50
CA PRO A 11 6.70 -6.86 -2.99
C PRO A 11 7.25 -5.44 -3.18
N ALA A 12 6.38 -4.44 -3.36
CA ALA A 12 6.81 -3.05 -3.41
C ALA A 12 7.07 -2.50 -2.00
N VAL A 13 8.23 -1.89 -1.83
CA VAL A 13 8.55 -1.01 -0.70
C VAL A 13 8.30 0.41 -1.18
N THR A 14 7.28 1.06 -0.66
CA THR A 14 6.91 2.43 -1.03
C THR A 14 7.00 3.34 0.19
N VAL A 15 7.58 4.52 0.00
CA VAL A 15 7.81 5.52 1.04
C VAL A 15 7.49 6.89 0.48
N ALA A 16 6.86 7.75 1.26
CA ALA A 16 6.60 9.14 0.90
C ALA A 16 6.59 10.05 2.12
N VAL A 17 6.95 11.30 1.90
CA VAL A 17 6.76 12.40 2.85
C VAL A 17 5.78 13.38 2.24
N GLY A 18 4.75 13.74 2.99
CA GLY A 18 3.71 14.69 2.56
C GLY A 18 3.35 15.70 3.65
N ASP A 19 2.81 16.82 3.23
CA ASP A 19 2.33 17.88 4.10
C ASP A 19 1.12 18.57 3.49
N ALA A 20 0.07 18.78 4.31
CA ALA A 20 -1.16 19.48 3.91
C ALA A 20 -1.78 18.95 2.59
N GLY A 21 -1.73 17.63 2.37
CA GLY A 21 -2.26 17.00 1.16
C GLY A 21 -1.32 17.05 -0.06
N GLN A 22 -0.11 17.57 0.10
CA GLN A 22 0.91 17.60 -0.96
C GLN A 22 2.05 16.61 -0.66
N VAL A 23 2.42 15.84 -1.65
CA VAL A 23 3.59 14.94 -1.58
C VAL A 23 4.85 15.77 -1.87
N ARG A 24 5.81 15.77 -0.93
CA ARG A 24 7.11 16.47 -1.08
C ARG A 24 8.15 15.58 -1.73
N ALA A 25 8.19 14.30 -1.35
CA ALA A 25 9.08 13.31 -1.92
C ALA A 25 8.46 11.92 -1.83
N GLN A 26 8.80 11.05 -2.78
CA GLN A 26 8.35 9.66 -2.77
C GLN A 26 9.35 8.73 -3.43
N ARG A 27 9.37 7.47 -2.99
CA ARG A 27 10.17 6.40 -3.59
C ARG A 27 9.41 5.08 -3.57
N THR A 28 9.56 4.31 -4.63
CA THR A 28 9.03 2.93 -4.69
C THR A 28 10.07 2.02 -5.32
N VAL A 29 10.37 0.89 -4.66
CA VAL A 29 11.26 -0.16 -5.17
C VAL A 29 10.55 -1.50 -5.02
N VAL A 30 10.55 -2.32 -6.07
CA VAL A 30 9.92 -3.64 -6.05
C VAL A 30 10.98 -4.71 -5.80
N ASP A 31 11.07 -5.19 -4.57
CA ASP A 31 11.93 -6.31 -4.17
C ASP A 31 11.41 -6.95 -2.88
N ALA A 32 10.82 -8.15 -3.01
CA ALA A 32 10.24 -8.88 -1.89
C ALA A 32 11.26 -9.45 -0.89
N ARG A 33 12.57 -9.41 -1.19
CA ARG A 33 13.60 -10.04 -0.36
C ARG A 33 14.34 -9.06 0.54
N ARG A 34 14.40 -7.78 0.16
CA ARG A 34 15.21 -6.76 0.81
C ARG A 34 14.37 -5.67 1.48
N GLN A 35 13.12 -5.96 1.84
CA GLN A 35 12.16 -4.98 2.32
C GLN A 35 12.67 -4.15 3.50
N GLY A 36 13.36 -4.76 4.48
CA GLY A 36 13.89 -4.03 5.64
C GLY A 36 15.00 -3.04 5.28
N GLU A 37 15.93 -3.45 4.43
CA GLU A 37 17.01 -2.60 3.94
C GLU A 37 16.44 -1.45 3.09
N LEU A 38 15.57 -1.78 2.13
CA LEU A 38 15.00 -0.81 1.22
C LEU A 38 14.10 0.20 1.92
N LEU A 39 13.39 -0.20 2.98
CA LEU A 39 12.57 0.72 3.76
C LEU A 39 13.45 1.75 4.49
N ALA A 40 14.53 1.31 5.15
CA ALA A 40 15.42 2.20 5.86
C ALA A 40 16.08 3.22 4.91
N VAL A 41 16.63 2.74 3.79
CA VAL A 41 17.21 3.60 2.76
C VAL A 41 16.17 4.54 2.16
N GLY A 42 14.98 4.03 1.83
CA GLY A 42 13.90 4.83 1.26
C GLY A 42 13.44 5.96 2.18
N ILE A 43 13.38 5.73 3.50
CA ILE A 43 13.05 6.77 4.48
C ILE A 43 14.12 7.88 4.47
N GLU A 44 15.41 7.52 4.53
CA GLU A 44 16.50 8.51 4.49
C GLU A 44 16.45 9.35 3.21
N GLU A 45 16.24 8.71 2.06
CA GLU A 45 16.22 9.37 0.76
C GLU A 45 15.04 10.33 0.61
N VAL A 46 13.81 9.94 1.00
CA VAL A 46 12.66 10.85 0.89
C VAL A 46 12.73 12.01 1.86
N LEU A 47 13.30 11.82 3.07
CA LEU A 47 13.54 12.91 4.00
C LEU A 47 14.57 13.90 3.45
N ALA A 48 15.67 13.40 2.89
CA ALA A 48 16.71 14.23 2.28
C ALA A 48 16.17 15.02 1.06
N GLU A 49 15.43 14.37 0.18
CA GLU A 49 14.81 14.98 -1.00
C GLU A 49 13.78 16.05 -0.61
N ALA A 50 13.00 15.80 0.44
CA ALA A 50 12.03 16.75 0.98
C ALA A 50 12.67 17.89 1.78
N HIS A 51 13.99 17.86 2.00
CA HIS A 51 14.75 18.81 2.84
C HIS A 51 14.21 18.91 4.28
N VAL A 52 13.86 17.77 4.87
CA VAL A 52 13.37 17.66 6.24
C VAL A 52 14.17 16.60 7.03
N THR A 53 14.13 16.70 8.35
CA THR A 53 14.73 15.72 9.25
C THR A 53 13.66 14.86 9.90
N ARG A 54 14.06 13.78 10.59
CA ARG A 54 13.14 12.97 11.37
C ARG A 54 12.44 13.75 12.49
N GLY A 55 13.14 14.78 13.03
CA GLY A 55 12.60 15.63 14.09
C GLY A 55 11.50 16.59 13.64
N ASP A 56 11.35 16.80 12.33
CA ASP A 56 10.30 17.65 11.76
C ASP A 56 8.99 16.90 11.51
N LEU A 57 8.99 15.58 11.65
CA LEU A 57 7.81 14.74 11.43
C LEU A 57 6.78 14.93 12.55
N ASP A 58 5.53 15.11 12.18
CA ASP A 58 4.39 15.17 13.11
C ASP A 58 3.75 13.81 13.34
N ALA A 59 3.82 12.91 12.36
CA ALA A 59 3.25 11.56 12.44
C ALA A 59 3.90 10.58 11.44
N VAL A 60 3.69 9.30 11.69
CA VAL A 60 4.04 8.20 10.79
C VAL A 60 2.77 7.43 10.44
N ALA A 61 2.60 7.05 9.18
CA ALA A 61 1.56 6.12 8.74
C ALA A 61 2.20 4.91 8.05
N CYS A 62 1.69 3.70 8.34
CA CYS A 62 2.20 2.50 7.67
C CYS A 62 1.09 1.59 7.17
N GLY A 63 1.35 0.87 6.09
CA GLY A 63 0.50 -0.21 5.64
C GLY A 63 0.36 -1.28 6.72
N ALA A 64 -0.87 -1.46 7.21
CA ALA A 64 -1.23 -2.48 8.18
C ALA A 64 -1.72 -3.79 7.51
N GLY A 65 -1.54 -3.88 6.20
CA GLY A 65 -1.93 -5.03 5.40
C GLY A 65 -3.35 -4.91 4.81
N PRO A 66 -3.89 -6.03 4.31
CA PRO A 66 -3.32 -7.38 4.39
C PRO A 66 -2.07 -7.56 3.54
N GLY A 67 -1.24 -8.53 3.93
CA GLY A 67 0.00 -8.86 3.23
C GLY A 67 0.77 -9.99 3.90
N PRO A 68 1.79 -10.55 3.21
CA PRO A 68 2.65 -11.57 3.77
C PRO A 68 3.34 -11.11 5.06
N TYR A 69 3.31 -11.96 6.08
CA TYR A 69 3.75 -11.63 7.45
C TYR A 69 5.13 -10.98 7.53
N THR A 70 6.09 -11.49 6.75
CA THR A 70 7.48 -10.99 6.80
C THR A 70 7.57 -9.52 6.40
N GLY A 71 6.98 -9.15 5.26
CA GLY A 71 6.98 -7.77 4.78
C GLY A 71 6.16 -6.85 5.70
N LEU A 72 4.95 -7.28 6.02
CA LEU A 72 4.06 -6.54 6.90
C LEU A 72 4.71 -6.17 8.24
N ARG A 73 5.43 -7.13 8.84
CA ARG A 73 6.14 -6.91 10.11
C ARG A 73 7.22 -5.83 10.01
N VAL A 74 7.93 -5.75 8.89
CA VAL A 74 8.97 -4.73 8.67
C VAL A 74 8.37 -3.33 8.82
N GLY A 75 7.28 -3.04 8.10
CA GLY A 75 6.61 -1.74 8.18
C GLY A 75 6.06 -1.44 9.58
N LEU A 76 5.29 -2.37 10.15
CA LEU A 76 4.66 -2.18 11.45
C LEU A 76 5.67 -1.93 12.58
N VAL A 77 6.78 -2.70 12.62
CA VAL A 77 7.83 -2.50 13.62
C VAL A 77 8.54 -1.17 13.40
N THR A 78 8.85 -0.80 12.16
CA THR A 78 9.49 0.48 11.84
C THR A 78 8.61 1.66 12.27
N ALA A 79 7.30 1.63 11.95
CA ALA A 79 6.37 2.68 12.38
C ALA A 79 6.30 2.82 13.89
N ARG A 80 6.20 1.69 14.60
CA ARG A 80 6.14 1.67 16.06
C ARG A 80 7.43 2.22 16.70
N VAL A 81 8.58 1.83 16.16
CA VAL A 81 9.88 2.29 16.67
C VAL A 81 10.05 3.79 16.42
N LEU A 82 9.76 4.27 15.23
CA LEU A 82 9.83 5.70 14.89
C LEU A 82 8.86 6.51 15.75
N GLY A 83 7.60 6.11 15.86
CA GLY A 83 6.61 6.79 16.69
C GLY A 83 7.05 6.88 18.16
N SER A 84 7.56 5.78 18.71
CA SER A 84 8.05 5.75 20.11
C SER A 84 9.32 6.60 20.30
N ALA A 85 10.28 6.51 19.37
CA ALA A 85 11.56 7.23 19.48
C ALA A 85 11.41 8.75 19.31
N LEU A 86 10.48 9.18 18.48
CA LEU A 86 10.23 10.60 18.19
C LEU A 86 9.11 11.20 19.06
N GLY A 87 8.37 10.37 19.78
CA GLY A 87 7.23 10.83 20.57
C GLY A 87 6.03 11.29 19.74
N ILE A 88 5.87 10.76 18.52
CA ILE A 88 4.82 11.12 17.57
C ILE A 88 3.85 9.96 17.34
N ALA A 89 2.64 10.29 16.83
CA ALA A 89 1.63 9.28 16.53
C ALA A 89 2.06 8.36 15.37
N ALA A 90 1.73 7.05 15.51
CA ALA A 90 1.87 6.07 14.44
C ALA A 90 0.50 5.52 14.08
N TYR A 91 0.13 5.63 12.80
CA TYR A 91 -1.15 5.19 12.26
C TYR A 91 -0.97 3.99 11.32
N GLY A 92 -2.00 3.13 11.25
CA GLY A 92 -2.08 2.06 10.27
C GLY A 92 -3.16 2.34 9.23
N PHE A 93 -2.90 2.00 7.96
CA PHE A 93 -3.90 2.03 6.90
C PHE A 93 -4.00 0.67 6.21
N CYS A 94 -5.16 0.39 5.61
CA CYS A 94 -5.33 -0.83 4.83
C CYS A 94 -4.61 -0.68 3.48
N THR A 95 -3.70 -1.59 3.16
CA THR A 95 -2.95 -1.63 1.90
C THR A 95 -3.87 -1.69 0.67
N LEU A 96 -4.96 -2.46 0.75
CA LEU A 96 -5.91 -2.57 -0.36
C LEU A 96 -6.69 -1.27 -0.58
N ASP A 97 -6.97 -0.50 0.47
CA ASP A 97 -7.69 0.78 0.35
C ASP A 97 -6.85 1.83 -0.38
N VAL A 98 -5.53 1.83 -0.16
CA VAL A 98 -4.59 2.72 -0.87
C VAL A 98 -4.53 2.36 -2.36
N ILE A 99 -4.45 1.06 -2.69
CA ILE A 99 -4.52 0.60 -4.09
C ILE A 99 -5.86 1.01 -4.72
N ALA A 100 -6.96 0.86 -3.97
CA ALA A 100 -8.30 1.22 -4.45
C ALA A 100 -8.43 2.72 -4.74
N ALA A 101 -7.91 3.58 -3.86
CA ALA A 101 -7.94 5.03 -4.06
C ALA A 101 -7.26 5.44 -5.38
N ASP A 102 -6.15 4.79 -5.74
CA ASP A 102 -5.43 5.05 -6.99
C ASP A 102 -6.10 4.39 -8.22
N ALA A 103 -6.92 3.33 -8.01
CA ALA A 103 -7.58 2.60 -9.09
C ALA A 103 -8.89 3.25 -9.58
N VAL A 104 -9.48 4.18 -8.85
CA VAL A 104 -10.80 4.80 -9.13
C VAL A 104 -10.92 5.27 -10.58
N ASN A 105 -9.93 6.02 -11.06
CA ASN A 105 -9.96 6.55 -12.43
C ASN A 105 -9.89 5.43 -13.48
N ALA A 106 -9.09 4.40 -13.25
CA ALA A 106 -8.93 3.28 -14.16
C ALA A 106 -10.16 2.35 -14.17
N ALA A 107 -10.91 2.32 -13.07
CA ALA A 107 -12.17 1.58 -12.99
C ALA A 107 -13.29 2.20 -13.85
N ALA A 108 -13.12 3.44 -14.28
CA ALA A 108 -14.00 4.12 -15.24
C ALA A 108 -15.49 4.10 -14.82
N GLY A 109 -15.77 4.40 -13.56
CA GLY A 109 -17.14 4.46 -13.02
C GLY A 109 -17.76 3.09 -12.71
N ARG A 110 -16.99 2.01 -12.78
CA ARG A 110 -17.42 0.65 -12.43
C ARG A 110 -17.00 0.28 -11.00
N GLU A 111 -17.72 -0.62 -10.38
CA GLU A 111 -17.20 -1.36 -9.24
C GLU A 111 -15.99 -2.19 -9.66
N PHE A 112 -15.05 -2.41 -8.74
CA PHE A 112 -13.83 -3.14 -9.01
C PHE A 112 -13.34 -3.92 -7.79
N LEU A 113 -12.41 -4.81 -8.01
CA LEU A 113 -11.72 -5.55 -6.98
C LEU A 113 -10.29 -5.02 -6.83
N VAL A 114 -9.76 -5.12 -5.63
CA VAL A 114 -8.33 -5.06 -5.39
C VAL A 114 -7.88 -6.42 -4.91
N ALA A 115 -6.83 -6.97 -5.54
CA ALA A 115 -6.30 -8.28 -5.17
C ALA A 115 -4.76 -8.26 -5.12
N THR A 116 -4.20 -8.77 -4.02
CA THR A 116 -2.75 -8.91 -3.79
C THR A 116 -2.40 -10.35 -3.42
N ASP A 117 -1.13 -10.76 -3.60
CA ASP A 117 -0.68 -12.14 -3.34
C ASP A 117 -0.70 -12.47 -1.83
N ALA A 118 -1.49 -13.47 -1.45
CA ALA A 118 -1.53 -14.02 -0.09
C ALA A 118 -0.61 -15.24 0.10
N ARG A 119 0.21 -15.57 -0.92
CA ARG A 119 0.98 -16.82 -1.01
C ARG A 119 0.09 -18.05 -1.14
N ARG A 120 0.71 -19.22 -1.28
CA ARG A 120 0.01 -20.54 -1.35
C ARG A 120 -1.09 -20.63 -2.40
N LYS A 121 -1.00 -19.84 -3.49
CA LYS A 121 -2.01 -19.71 -4.55
C LYS A 121 -3.33 -19.11 -4.04
N GLU A 122 -3.26 -18.20 -3.09
CA GLU A 122 -4.38 -17.43 -2.56
C GLU A 122 -4.15 -15.94 -2.77
N LEU A 123 -5.21 -15.16 -2.68
CA LEU A 123 -5.22 -13.71 -2.80
C LEU A 123 -5.87 -13.07 -1.57
N TYR A 124 -5.27 -12.01 -1.05
CA TYR A 124 -5.99 -11.02 -0.27
C TYR A 124 -6.79 -10.15 -1.21
N TRP A 125 -8.07 -9.97 -0.95
CA TRP A 125 -8.90 -9.17 -1.82
C TRP A 125 -9.97 -8.38 -1.07
N ALA A 126 -10.48 -7.33 -1.72
CA ALA A 126 -11.63 -6.57 -1.29
C ALA A 126 -12.36 -6.00 -2.51
N ARG A 127 -13.67 -5.72 -2.35
CA ARG A 127 -14.53 -5.12 -3.38
C ARG A 127 -14.76 -3.65 -3.05
N TYR A 128 -14.73 -2.83 -4.09
CA TYR A 128 -14.87 -1.38 -3.99
C TYR A 128 -15.94 -0.87 -4.94
N SER A 129 -16.64 0.18 -4.49
CA SER A 129 -17.54 0.94 -5.34
C SER A 129 -16.76 1.71 -6.41
N ALA A 130 -17.47 2.25 -7.41
CA ALA A 130 -16.90 3.15 -8.41
C ALA A 130 -16.19 4.39 -7.82
N ALA A 131 -16.54 4.78 -6.59
CA ALA A 131 -15.91 5.88 -5.87
C ALA A 131 -14.75 5.44 -4.95
N GLY A 132 -14.33 4.18 -5.00
CA GLY A 132 -13.24 3.66 -4.18
C GLY A 132 -13.62 3.37 -2.71
N VAL A 133 -14.92 3.36 -2.39
CA VAL A 133 -15.38 2.98 -1.05
C VAL A 133 -15.45 1.47 -0.96
N ARG A 134 -14.84 0.90 0.09
CA ARG A 134 -14.83 -0.55 0.31
C ARG A 134 -16.23 -1.05 0.63
N LEU A 135 -16.70 -2.03 -0.14
CA LEU A 135 -18.01 -2.67 -0.02
C LEU A 135 -17.94 -3.98 0.76
N SER A 136 -16.84 -4.76 0.59
CA SER A 136 -16.60 -6.01 1.34
C SER A 136 -15.11 -6.31 1.44
N GLY A 137 -14.76 -7.19 2.37
CA GLY A 137 -13.37 -7.60 2.66
C GLY A 137 -12.68 -6.68 3.67
N PRO A 138 -11.36 -6.81 3.87
CA PRO A 138 -10.45 -7.77 3.23
C PRO A 138 -10.75 -9.25 3.57
N GLU A 139 -10.62 -10.10 2.58
CA GLU A 139 -10.78 -11.55 2.69
C GLU A 139 -9.62 -12.28 2.00
N VAL A 140 -9.52 -13.59 2.21
CA VAL A 140 -8.56 -14.48 1.53
C VAL A 140 -9.33 -15.57 0.80
N CYS A 141 -9.00 -15.80 -0.47
CA CYS A 141 -9.53 -16.93 -1.22
C CYS A 141 -8.61 -17.35 -2.37
N ALA A 142 -8.88 -18.51 -2.94
CA ALA A 142 -8.26 -18.91 -4.20
C ALA A 142 -8.72 -18.00 -5.35
N PRO A 143 -7.89 -17.74 -6.39
CA PRO A 143 -8.21 -16.85 -7.52
C PRO A 143 -9.54 -17.19 -8.19
N ALA A 144 -9.85 -18.48 -8.36
CA ALA A 144 -11.09 -18.94 -8.98
C ALA A 144 -12.37 -18.67 -8.16
N ALA A 145 -12.24 -18.30 -6.88
CA ALA A 145 -13.35 -17.98 -6.00
C ALA A 145 -13.67 -16.48 -5.93
N LEU A 146 -12.85 -15.62 -6.57
CA LEU A 146 -13.15 -14.20 -6.64
C LEU A 146 -14.43 -13.95 -7.48
N PRO A 147 -15.20 -12.90 -7.15
CA PRO A 147 -16.32 -12.46 -8.00
C PRO A 147 -15.84 -12.15 -9.42
N GLY A 148 -16.41 -12.82 -10.42
CA GLY A 148 -16.08 -12.61 -11.82
C GLY A 148 -16.68 -11.32 -12.40
N GLY A 149 -16.17 -10.90 -13.59
CA GLY A 149 -16.76 -9.83 -14.38
C GLY A 149 -16.44 -8.40 -13.93
N LEU A 150 -15.64 -8.22 -12.88
CA LEU A 150 -15.19 -6.91 -12.41
C LEU A 150 -13.73 -6.67 -12.79
N PRO A 151 -13.33 -5.41 -13.07
CA PRO A 151 -11.90 -5.07 -13.19
C PRO A 151 -11.18 -5.31 -11.87
N VAL A 152 -9.89 -5.66 -11.96
CA VAL A 152 -9.07 -6.01 -10.79
C VAL A 152 -7.80 -5.18 -10.77
N ALA A 153 -7.61 -4.39 -9.72
CA ALA A 153 -6.34 -3.71 -9.42
C ALA A 153 -5.46 -4.57 -8.50
N GLY A 154 -4.18 -4.24 -8.45
CA GLY A 154 -3.21 -4.97 -7.62
C GLY A 154 -2.45 -6.05 -8.39
N GLU A 155 -1.45 -6.64 -7.73
CA GLU A 155 -0.58 -7.64 -8.36
C GLU A 155 -1.29 -8.97 -8.66
N GLY A 156 -2.38 -9.28 -7.96
CA GLY A 156 -3.16 -10.49 -8.16
C GLY A 156 -3.65 -10.65 -9.60
N ALA A 157 -4.13 -9.56 -10.23
CA ALA A 157 -4.57 -9.58 -11.62
C ALA A 157 -3.46 -10.00 -12.60
N HIS A 158 -2.21 -9.62 -12.29
CA HIS A 158 -1.05 -10.01 -13.12
C HIS A 158 -0.53 -11.41 -12.81
N ALA A 159 -0.73 -11.88 -11.59
CA ALA A 159 -0.29 -13.23 -11.18
C ALA A 159 -1.23 -14.32 -11.70
N TYR A 160 -2.52 -14.00 -11.90
CA TYR A 160 -3.55 -14.96 -12.29
C TYR A 160 -4.44 -14.42 -13.43
N PRO A 161 -3.87 -14.05 -14.58
CA PRO A 161 -4.62 -13.40 -15.67
C PRO A 161 -5.75 -14.26 -16.24
N ASP A 162 -5.60 -15.60 -16.23
CA ASP A 162 -6.61 -16.52 -16.74
C ASP A 162 -7.80 -16.72 -15.78
N ALA A 163 -7.63 -16.41 -14.50
CA ALA A 163 -8.65 -16.61 -13.47
C ALA A 163 -9.38 -15.33 -13.07
N LEU A 164 -8.77 -14.17 -13.32
CA LEU A 164 -9.29 -12.87 -12.90
C LEU A 164 -9.78 -12.05 -14.09
N GLY A 165 -10.56 -11.02 -13.80
CA GLY A 165 -11.07 -10.10 -14.81
C GLY A 165 -10.00 -9.18 -15.40
N GLU A 166 -10.45 -8.13 -16.09
CA GLU A 166 -9.59 -7.09 -16.68
C GLU A 166 -8.64 -6.51 -15.63
N ALA A 167 -7.33 -6.60 -15.87
CA ALA A 167 -6.32 -5.98 -15.01
C ALA A 167 -6.30 -4.46 -15.22
N ILE A 168 -6.48 -3.70 -14.12
CA ILE A 168 -6.38 -2.24 -14.12
C ILE A 168 -5.27 -1.76 -13.17
N PRO A 169 -4.62 -0.61 -13.44
CA PRO A 169 -3.66 -0.03 -12.51
C PRO A 169 -4.36 0.50 -11.23
N PRO A 170 -3.57 0.67 -10.13
CA PRO A 170 -2.16 0.36 -10.02
C PRO A 170 -1.91 -1.12 -9.64
N ARG A 171 -0.68 -1.58 -9.88
CA ARG A 171 -0.24 -2.92 -9.47
C ARG A 171 0.11 -3.00 -7.99
N TYR A 172 0.66 -1.93 -7.42
CA TYR A 172 1.13 -1.86 -6.03
C TYR A 172 0.61 -0.61 -5.33
N PRO A 173 0.58 -0.58 -3.98
CA PRO A 173 0.20 0.61 -3.24
C PRO A 173 1.20 1.74 -3.44
N SER A 174 0.74 2.99 -3.32
CA SER A 174 1.57 4.19 -3.31
C SER A 174 1.54 4.85 -1.94
N ALA A 175 2.70 4.96 -1.28
CA ALA A 175 2.80 5.73 -0.04
C ALA A 175 2.44 7.21 -0.24
N ALA A 176 2.61 7.74 -1.45
CA ALA A 176 2.20 9.10 -1.79
C ALA A 176 0.69 9.34 -1.61
N THR A 177 -0.13 8.33 -1.92
CA THR A 177 -1.58 8.38 -1.69
C THR A 177 -1.93 8.37 -0.21
N ALA A 178 -1.18 7.60 0.59
CA ALA A 178 -1.35 7.56 2.04
C ALA A 178 -0.80 8.82 2.76
N ALA A 179 0.08 9.59 2.11
CA ALA A 179 0.71 10.80 2.67
C ALA A 179 -0.08 12.11 2.36
N ARG A 180 -1.19 12.01 1.65
CA ARG A 180 -2.11 13.12 1.34
C ARG A 180 -3.19 13.28 2.39
#